data_30b6071468ef50475f876fa166fd0ad8
#
_entry.id   30b6071468ef50475f876fa166fd0ad8
#
_cell.length_a   1.000
_cell.length_b   1.000
_cell.length_c   1.000
_cell.angle_alpha   90.00
_cell.angle_beta   90.00
_cell.angle_gamma   90.00
#
_symmetry.space_group_name_H-M   'P 1'
#
loop_
_entity.id
_entity.type
_entity.pdbx_description
1 polymer ?
#
loop_
_entity_poly.entity_id
_entity_poly.type
_entity_poly.pdbx_seq_one_letter_code
_entity_poly.pdbx_strand_id
1 'polypeptide(L)'
;ERAGPGTVAGTITGLFTVLVDGDDHNEPVADAVRGILDGHIVMERAIAERGRYPAINILKSISRTMPKSADPAYLKVIMRAKQTMATYADMEELIRLGAYRPGSSPEVDEAIRLHGPLEAFLAQAKDEATGLTEGYQRLESILPVLETEN
;
A
#
# COMPACT_ATOMS: atom_id res chain seq x y z
N GLU A 1 1.43 -22.86 -12.90
CA GLU A 1 2.69 -23.00 -13.66
C GLU A 1 3.62 -21.85 -13.25
N ARG A 2 4.81 -22.15 -12.78
CA ARG A 2 5.78 -21.14 -12.35
C ARG A 2 6.59 -20.66 -13.55
N ALA A 3 6.52 -19.39 -13.88
CA ALA A 3 7.53 -18.76 -14.68
C ALA A 3 8.79 -18.57 -13.82
N GLY A 4 9.78 -19.40 -14.01
CA GLY A 4 11.06 -19.35 -13.30
C GLY A 4 12.18 -18.81 -14.16
N PRO A 5 13.38 -18.57 -13.59
CA PRO A 5 14.56 -18.22 -14.36
C PRO A 5 14.87 -19.34 -15.34
N GLY A 6 15.01 -18.99 -16.61
CA GLY A 6 15.45 -19.90 -17.63
C GLY A 6 16.94 -20.27 -17.46
N THR A 7 17.41 -21.24 -18.26
CA THR A 7 18.82 -21.63 -18.30
C THR A 7 19.74 -20.56 -18.90
N VAL A 8 19.17 -19.53 -19.51
CA VAL A 8 19.85 -18.35 -20.06
C VAL A 8 19.40 -17.13 -19.24
N ALA A 9 20.28 -16.15 -19.00
CA ALA A 9 20.02 -14.98 -18.17
C ALA A 9 18.72 -14.27 -18.56
N GLY A 10 17.83 -14.12 -17.59
CA GLY A 10 16.55 -13.45 -17.76
C GLY A 10 15.46 -14.01 -16.84
N THR A 11 14.39 -13.22 -16.64
CA THR A 11 13.22 -13.60 -15.86
C THR A 11 11.95 -13.22 -16.61
N ILE A 12 10.86 -13.97 -16.35
CA ILE A 12 9.54 -13.64 -16.87
C ILE A 12 8.66 -13.31 -15.66
N THR A 13 8.11 -12.10 -15.64
CA THR A 13 7.14 -11.68 -14.64
C THR A 13 5.74 -11.79 -15.22
N GLY A 14 4.87 -12.56 -14.58
CA GLY A 14 3.46 -12.69 -14.96
C GLY A 14 2.59 -11.78 -14.07
N LEU A 15 1.71 -11.00 -14.71
CA LEU A 15 0.65 -10.24 -14.05
C LEU A 15 -0.69 -10.83 -14.45
N PHE A 16 -1.42 -11.36 -13.49
CA PHE A 16 -2.70 -12.03 -13.71
C PHE A 16 -3.81 -11.22 -13.04
N THR A 17 -4.92 -11.02 -13.75
CA THR A 17 -6.12 -10.41 -13.18
C THR A 17 -7.12 -11.49 -12.82
N VAL A 18 -7.59 -11.45 -11.58
CA VAL A 18 -8.66 -12.33 -11.08
C VAL A 18 -9.85 -11.45 -10.71
N LEU A 19 -11.00 -11.73 -11.34
CA LEU A 19 -12.24 -11.08 -10.99
C LEU A 19 -12.86 -11.81 -9.80
N VAL A 20 -13.30 -11.04 -8.79
CA VAL A 20 -13.93 -11.56 -7.58
C VAL A 20 -15.39 -11.10 -7.58
N ASP A 21 -16.33 -12.04 -7.47
CA ASP A 21 -17.74 -11.73 -7.43
C ASP A 21 -18.15 -11.15 -6.06
N GLY A 22 -18.90 -10.02 -6.09
CA GLY A 22 -19.47 -9.43 -4.90
C GLY A 22 -18.48 -8.90 -3.86
N ASP A 23 -17.25 -8.57 -4.28
CA ASP A 23 -16.15 -8.15 -3.39
C ASP A 23 -15.77 -9.22 -2.33
N ASP A 24 -16.16 -10.48 -2.55
CA ASP A 24 -15.82 -11.60 -1.67
C ASP A 24 -14.40 -12.11 -1.94
N HIS A 25 -13.45 -11.49 -1.28
CA HIS A 25 -12.03 -11.89 -1.35
C HIS A 25 -11.74 -13.27 -0.72
N ASN A 26 -12.74 -13.92 -0.08
CA ASN A 26 -12.59 -15.26 0.50
C ASN A 26 -13.12 -16.36 -0.45
N GLU A 27 -13.49 -15.98 -1.68
CA GLU A 27 -13.84 -16.97 -2.69
C GLU A 27 -12.72 -18.00 -2.89
N PRO A 28 -13.03 -19.31 -3.00
CA PRO A 28 -12.02 -20.38 -3.08
C PRO A 28 -10.97 -20.19 -4.16
N VAL A 29 -11.35 -19.62 -5.31
CA VAL A 29 -10.42 -19.36 -6.42
C VAL A 29 -9.44 -18.24 -6.04
N ALA A 30 -9.93 -17.14 -5.47
CA ALA A 30 -9.10 -16.03 -5.03
C ALA A 30 -8.12 -16.47 -3.93
N ASP A 31 -8.57 -17.27 -2.98
CA ASP A 31 -7.75 -17.80 -1.89
C ASP A 31 -6.67 -18.78 -2.41
N ALA A 32 -7.02 -19.69 -3.30
CA ALA A 32 -6.07 -20.61 -3.93
C ALA A 32 -4.98 -19.86 -4.73
N VAL A 33 -5.36 -18.84 -5.49
CA VAL A 33 -4.44 -17.99 -6.26
C VAL A 33 -3.49 -17.23 -5.34
N ARG A 34 -3.99 -16.65 -4.24
CA ARG A 34 -3.14 -15.99 -3.22
C ARG A 34 -2.11 -16.92 -2.61
N GLY A 35 -2.46 -18.20 -2.42
CA GLY A 35 -1.54 -19.21 -1.91
C GLY A 35 -0.35 -19.50 -2.83
N ILE A 36 -0.52 -19.33 -4.14
CA ILE A 36 0.45 -19.71 -5.17
C ILE A 36 1.34 -18.54 -5.59
N LEU A 37 0.81 -17.32 -5.64
CA LEU A 37 1.50 -16.14 -6.16
C LEU A 37 2.49 -15.54 -5.16
N ASP A 38 3.53 -14.88 -5.68
CA ASP A 38 4.53 -14.15 -4.87
C ASP A 38 4.00 -12.83 -4.28
N GLY A 39 2.77 -12.46 -4.59
CA GLY A 39 2.07 -11.31 -4.06
C GLY A 39 0.76 -11.08 -4.79
N HIS A 40 -0.04 -10.18 -4.25
CA HIS A 40 -1.29 -9.75 -4.88
C HIS A 40 -1.57 -8.28 -4.59
N ILE A 41 -2.22 -7.63 -5.54
CA ILE A 41 -2.68 -6.25 -5.45
C ILE A 41 -4.20 -6.30 -5.34
N VAL A 42 -4.74 -5.77 -4.25
CA VAL A 42 -6.18 -5.71 -4.01
C VAL A 42 -6.73 -4.37 -4.49
N MET A 43 -7.71 -4.42 -5.37
CA MET A 43 -8.48 -3.24 -5.80
C MET A 43 -9.84 -3.24 -5.11
N GLU A 44 -10.27 -2.10 -4.61
CA GLU A 44 -11.54 -1.96 -3.89
C GLU A 44 -12.43 -0.89 -4.51
N ARG A 45 -13.70 -1.24 -4.69
CA ARG A 45 -14.72 -0.30 -5.19
C ARG A 45 -14.89 0.91 -4.29
N ALA A 46 -14.88 0.72 -2.97
CA ALA A 46 -15.03 1.81 -2.00
C ALA A 46 -13.96 2.90 -2.13
N ILE A 47 -12.75 2.55 -2.57
CA ILE A 47 -11.68 3.51 -2.84
C ILE A 47 -11.99 4.30 -4.12
N ALA A 48 -12.46 3.63 -5.17
CA ALA A 48 -12.87 4.27 -6.42
C ALA A 48 -14.06 5.22 -6.21
N GLU A 49 -15.03 4.83 -5.40
CA GLU A 49 -16.21 5.64 -5.05
C GLU A 49 -15.84 6.92 -4.29
N ARG A 50 -14.72 6.90 -3.55
CA ARG A 50 -14.14 8.10 -2.91
C ARG A 50 -13.31 8.96 -3.88
N GLY A 51 -13.20 8.56 -5.16
CA GLY A 51 -12.50 9.30 -6.22
C GLY A 51 -11.00 9.08 -6.29
N ARG A 52 -10.41 8.15 -5.52
CA ARG A 52 -8.98 7.84 -5.62
C ARG A 52 -8.73 6.75 -6.67
N TYR A 53 -7.89 7.06 -7.64
CA TYR A 53 -7.41 6.14 -8.67
C TYR A 53 -5.87 6.14 -8.72
N PRO A 54 -5.23 4.97 -8.92
CA PRO A 54 -5.84 3.63 -8.98
C PRO A 54 -6.47 3.23 -7.64
N ALA A 55 -7.53 2.42 -7.69
CA ALA A 55 -8.31 2.02 -6.51
C ALA A 55 -7.65 0.89 -5.72
N ILE A 56 -6.35 1.00 -5.47
CA ILE A 56 -5.53 -0.02 -4.82
C ILE A 56 -5.59 0.14 -3.30
N ASN A 57 -5.95 -0.94 -2.60
CA ASN A 57 -5.84 -1.00 -1.15
C ASN A 57 -4.44 -1.49 -0.75
N ILE A 58 -3.60 -0.58 -0.25
CA ILE A 58 -2.22 -0.86 0.14
C ILE A 58 -2.15 -1.82 1.33
N LEU A 59 -3.05 -1.70 2.31
CA LEU A 59 -3.03 -2.50 3.53
C LEU A 59 -3.44 -3.96 3.27
N LYS A 60 -4.34 -4.19 2.32
CA LYS A 60 -4.78 -5.54 1.91
C LYS A 60 -3.89 -6.17 0.84
N SER A 61 -3.04 -5.38 0.18
CA SER A 61 -2.09 -5.86 -0.82
C SER A 61 -0.83 -6.42 -0.15
N ILE A 62 -0.32 -7.53 -0.68
CA ILE A 62 0.81 -8.24 -0.09
C ILE A 62 1.88 -8.50 -1.16
N SER A 63 3.14 -8.32 -0.79
CA SER A 63 4.30 -8.81 -1.51
C SER A 63 5.09 -9.77 -0.61
N ARG A 64 5.30 -11.00 -1.06
CA ARG A 64 6.13 -11.99 -0.35
C ARG A 64 7.62 -11.77 -0.57
N THR A 65 7.97 -11.01 -1.59
CA THR A 65 9.37 -10.66 -1.90
C THR A 65 9.87 -9.47 -1.07
N MET A 66 8.97 -8.67 -0.53
CA MET A 66 9.32 -7.64 0.45
C MET A 66 9.81 -8.27 1.79
N PRO A 67 10.82 -7.70 2.44
CA PRO A 67 11.57 -6.48 2.12
C PRO A 67 12.72 -6.67 1.12
N LYS A 68 13.06 -7.89 0.72
CA LYS A 68 14.25 -8.22 -0.10
C LYS A 68 14.24 -7.56 -1.49
N SER A 69 13.06 -7.30 -2.05
CA SER A 69 12.91 -6.66 -3.38
C SER A 69 12.90 -5.14 -3.34
N ALA A 70 12.84 -4.53 -2.15
CA ALA A 70 12.88 -3.09 -1.99
C ALA A 70 14.32 -2.59 -1.81
N ASP A 71 14.60 -1.38 -2.26
CA ASP A 71 15.86 -0.72 -1.94
C ASP A 71 15.95 -0.49 -0.42
N PRO A 72 17.02 -0.97 0.24
CA PRO A 72 17.20 -0.81 1.68
C PRO A 72 17.12 0.63 2.17
N ALA A 73 17.50 1.60 1.34
CA ALA A 73 17.43 3.02 1.66
C ALA A 73 16.01 3.48 1.98
N TYR A 74 15.02 2.91 1.28
CA TYR A 74 13.62 3.33 1.41
C TYR A 74 12.77 2.43 2.31
N LEU A 75 13.32 1.32 2.82
CA LEU A 75 12.55 0.38 3.64
C LEU A 75 11.91 1.03 4.86
N LYS A 76 12.64 1.92 5.55
CA LYS A 76 12.13 2.59 6.75
C LYS A 76 10.91 3.47 6.44
N VAL A 77 10.98 4.26 5.37
CA VAL A 77 9.86 5.13 4.99
C VAL A 77 8.66 4.33 4.50
N ILE A 78 8.86 3.22 3.76
CA ILE A 78 7.80 2.32 3.33
C ILE A 78 7.08 1.70 4.54
N MET A 79 7.84 1.19 5.50
CA MET A 79 7.29 0.60 6.73
C MET A 79 6.50 1.63 7.55
N ARG A 80 7.05 2.84 7.71
CA ARG A 80 6.38 3.93 8.41
C ARG A 80 5.10 4.36 7.70
N ALA A 81 5.11 4.50 6.37
CA ALA A 81 3.91 4.80 5.60
C ALA A 81 2.80 3.78 5.85
N LYS A 82 3.12 2.49 5.76
CA LYS A 82 2.15 1.41 6.02
C LYS A 82 1.62 1.45 7.46
N GLN A 83 2.47 1.68 8.44
CA GLN A 83 2.07 1.78 9.85
C GLN A 83 1.14 2.99 10.07
N THR A 84 1.49 4.16 9.55
CA THR A 84 0.65 5.37 9.64
C THR A 84 -0.73 5.15 9.01
N MET A 85 -0.77 4.52 7.83
CA MET A 85 -2.04 4.19 7.16
C MET A 85 -2.86 3.18 7.97
N ALA A 86 -2.23 2.17 8.57
CA ALA A 86 -2.90 1.19 9.41
C ALA A 86 -3.48 1.85 10.67
N THR A 87 -2.69 2.68 11.36
CA THR A 87 -3.15 3.45 12.53
C THR A 87 -4.38 4.31 12.21
N TYR A 88 -4.37 4.98 11.04
CA TYR A 88 -5.53 5.77 10.61
C TYR A 88 -6.75 4.87 10.35
N ALA A 89 -6.57 3.76 9.62
CA ALA A 89 -7.65 2.83 9.28
C ALA A 89 -8.30 2.22 10.54
N ASP A 90 -7.52 1.88 11.56
CA ASP A 90 -8.02 1.35 12.83
C ASP A 90 -8.86 2.39 13.60
N MET A 91 -8.59 3.68 13.39
CA MET A 91 -9.26 4.78 14.08
C MET A 91 -10.29 5.53 13.22
N GLU A 92 -10.40 5.20 11.92
CA GLU A 92 -11.23 5.94 10.95
C GLU A 92 -12.67 6.13 11.43
N GLU A 93 -13.26 5.10 11.99
CA GLU A 93 -14.66 5.19 12.47
C GLU A 93 -14.81 6.16 13.65
N LEU A 94 -13.91 6.10 14.64
CA LEU A 94 -13.93 7.00 15.79
C LEU A 94 -13.66 8.45 15.38
N ILE A 95 -12.77 8.66 14.41
CA ILE A 95 -12.47 9.98 13.86
C ILE A 95 -13.71 10.53 13.14
N ARG A 96 -14.35 9.73 12.29
CA ARG A 96 -15.55 10.10 11.53
C ARG A 96 -16.74 10.44 12.43
N LEU A 97 -16.89 9.72 13.53
CA LEU A 97 -17.95 9.98 14.53
C LEU A 97 -17.62 11.14 15.47
N GLY A 98 -16.43 11.74 15.37
CA GLY A 98 -16.00 12.80 16.29
C GLY A 98 -15.73 12.30 17.72
N ALA A 99 -15.58 10.97 17.90
CA ALA A 99 -15.34 10.35 19.20
C ALA A 99 -13.84 10.34 19.57
N TYR A 100 -12.95 10.56 18.60
CA TYR A 100 -11.52 10.70 18.89
C TYR A 100 -11.23 12.08 19.46
N ARG A 101 -10.47 12.13 20.55
CA ARG A 101 -10.02 13.38 21.17
C ARG A 101 -8.60 13.71 20.72
N PRO A 102 -8.37 14.78 19.97
CA PRO A 102 -7.02 15.22 19.59
C PRO A 102 -6.12 15.38 20.82
N GLY A 103 -4.85 14.97 20.67
CA GLY A 103 -3.86 14.99 21.76
C GLY A 103 -3.89 13.78 22.69
N SER A 104 -4.82 12.82 22.52
CA SER A 104 -4.87 11.61 23.35
C SER A 104 -3.84 10.54 22.93
N SER A 105 -3.43 10.51 21.66
CA SER A 105 -2.37 9.65 21.14
C SER A 105 -1.58 10.37 20.05
N PRO A 106 -0.28 10.63 20.28
CA PRO A 106 0.58 11.26 19.27
C PRO A 106 0.63 10.50 17.93
N GLU A 107 0.57 9.17 17.97
CA GLU A 107 0.59 8.30 16.80
C GLU A 107 -0.67 8.48 15.94
N VAL A 108 -1.84 8.57 16.60
CA VAL A 108 -3.12 8.79 15.91
C VAL A 108 -3.21 10.22 15.37
N ASP A 109 -2.75 11.21 16.13
CA ASP A 109 -2.69 12.61 15.68
C ASP A 109 -1.79 12.75 14.44
N GLU A 110 -0.64 12.06 14.44
CA GLU A 110 0.23 11.99 13.27
C GLU A 110 -0.45 11.31 12.08
N ALA A 111 -1.13 10.19 12.32
CA ALA A 111 -1.86 9.47 11.27
C ALA A 111 -2.96 10.33 10.66
N ILE A 112 -3.71 11.08 11.46
CA ILE A 112 -4.72 12.03 10.99
C ILE A 112 -4.08 13.11 10.12
N ARG A 113 -2.99 13.69 10.57
CA ARG A 113 -2.26 14.77 9.85
C ARG A 113 -1.72 14.29 8.50
N LEU A 114 -1.22 13.06 8.43
CA LEU A 114 -0.55 12.50 7.25
C LEU A 114 -1.51 11.78 6.29
N HIS A 115 -2.75 11.48 6.72
CA HIS A 115 -3.71 10.77 5.89
C HIS A 115 -3.97 11.44 4.54
N GLY A 116 -4.29 12.74 4.54
CA GLY A 116 -4.52 13.50 3.30
C GLY A 116 -3.32 13.50 2.34
N PRO A 117 -2.12 13.86 2.80
CA PRO A 117 -0.90 13.77 1.98
C PRO A 117 -0.62 12.37 1.44
N LEU A 118 -0.82 11.30 2.22
CA LEU A 118 -0.63 9.92 1.76
C LEU A 118 -1.69 9.51 0.73
N GLU A 119 -2.96 9.86 0.91
CA GLU A 119 -4.01 9.62 -0.09
C GLU A 119 -3.72 10.35 -1.40
N ALA A 120 -3.24 11.59 -1.34
CA ALA A 120 -2.82 12.36 -2.52
C ALA A 120 -1.60 11.72 -3.22
N PHE A 121 -0.65 11.19 -2.46
CA PHE A 121 0.50 10.44 -2.99
C PHE A 121 0.09 9.16 -3.73
N LEU A 122 -0.92 8.45 -3.24
CA LEU A 122 -1.44 7.21 -3.82
C LEU A 122 -2.35 7.45 -5.04
N ALA A 123 -2.80 8.68 -5.25
CA ALA A 123 -3.57 9.04 -6.43
C ALA A 123 -2.63 9.31 -7.62
N GLN A 124 -2.98 8.80 -8.79
CA GLN A 124 -2.22 8.99 -10.02
C GLN A 124 -3.18 9.13 -11.22
N ALA A 125 -2.95 10.14 -12.05
CA ALA A 125 -3.69 10.30 -13.30
C ALA A 125 -3.24 9.27 -14.35
N LYS A 126 -4.07 9.03 -15.38
CA LYS A 126 -3.79 8.00 -16.40
C LYS A 126 -2.55 8.31 -17.24
N ASP A 127 -2.26 9.58 -17.42
CA ASP A 127 -1.16 10.14 -18.19
C ASP A 127 0.05 10.53 -17.34
N GLU A 128 -0.05 10.36 -16.03
CA GLU A 128 1.05 10.60 -15.11
C GLU A 128 2.01 9.41 -15.09
N ALA A 129 3.26 9.65 -15.45
CA ALA A 129 4.33 8.67 -15.35
C ALA A 129 5.29 9.07 -14.23
N THR A 130 5.45 8.23 -13.22
CA THR A 130 6.36 8.45 -12.11
C THR A 130 7.34 7.28 -12.00
N GLY A 131 8.64 7.58 -11.98
CA GLY A 131 9.68 6.58 -11.77
C GLY A 131 9.69 6.09 -10.31
N LEU A 132 10.18 4.86 -10.09
CA LEU A 132 10.21 4.26 -8.75
C LEU A 132 11.01 5.10 -7.74
N THR A 133 12.20 5.58 -8.13
CA THR A 133 13.05 6.44 -7.29
C THR A 133 12.37 7.75 -6.94
N GLU A 134 11.73 8.40 -7.93
CA GLU A 134 10.96 9.61 -7.70
C GLU A 134 9.78 9.37 -6.75
N GLY A 135 9.08 8.25 -6.91
CA GLY A 135 8.01 7.86 -5.99
C GLY A 135 8.51 7.73 -4.55
N TYR A 136 9.65 7.11 -4.32
CA TYR A 136 10.24 7.00 -2.98
C TYR A 136 10.66 8.35 -2.41
N GLN A 137 11.27 9.24 -3.21
CA GLN A 137 11.63 10.59 -2.78
C GLN A 137 10.39 11.43 -2.40
N ARG A 138 9.32 11.32 -3.17
CA ARG A 138 8.02 11.95 -2.84
C ARG A 138 7.47 11.40 -1.52
N LEU A 139 7.55 10.10 -1.28
CA LEU A 139 7.12 9.48 -0.03
C LEU A 139 7.94 9.95 1.16
N GLU A 140 9.26 10.06 1.03
CA GLU A 140 10.16 10.60 2.07
C GLU A 140 9.84 12.05 2.42
N SER A 141 9.46 12.87 1.43
CA SER A 141 9.07 14.27 1.69
C SER A 141 7.79 14.38 2.53
N ILE A 142 6.88 13.40 2.43
CA ILE A 142 5.65 13.33 3.24
C ILE A 142 5.94 12.83 4.65
N LEU A 143 6.85 11.88 4.76
CA LEU A 143 7.19 11.15 5.97
C LEU A 143 8.70 11.32 6.29
N PRO A 144 9.15 12.53 6.64
CA PRO A 144 10.56 12.71 6.98
C PRO A 144 10.91 11.74 8.12
N VAL A 145 11.92 10.91 7.89
CA VAL A 145 12.45 10.02 8.92
C VAL A 145 13.04 10.94 9.99
N LEU A 146 12.41 11.01 11.14
CA LEU A 146 13.04 11.63 12.30
C LEU A 146 14.30 10.80 12.57
N GLU A 147 15.47 11.37 12.31
CA GLU A 147 16.71 10.81 12.81
C GLU A 147 16.54 10.75 14.34
N THR A 148 16.39 9.55 14.86
CA THR A 148 16.52 9.34 16.31
C THR A 148 17.96 9.68 16.63
N GLU A 149 18.18 10.86 17.18
CA GLU A 149 19.43 11.18 17.84
C GLU A 149 19.74 10.03 18.83
N ASN A 150 20.87 9.40 18.58
CA ASN A 150 21.46 8.35 19.41
C ASN A 150 22.07 8.96 20.65
#